data_9b2d154e501abd770b1138ed3b5d7996
#
_entry.id   9b2d154e501abd770b1138ed3b5d7996
#
_cell.length_a   1.000
_cell.length_b   1.000
_cell.length_c   1.000
_cell.angle_alpha   90.00
_cell.angle_beta   90.00
_cell.angle_gamma   90.00
#
_symmetry.space_group_name_H-M   'P 1'
#
loop_
_entity.id
_entity.type
_entity.pdbx_description
1 polymer ?
#
loop_
_entity_poly.entity_id
_entity_poly.type
_entity_poly.pdbx_seq_one_letter_code
_entity_poly.pdbx_strand_id
1 'polypeptide(L)'
;MKRILVALLVLPFAARAQKTAIPRFEIDPAWPKQPLPHNFIMGELGGVYVDSSDHVWIATRPRTLTKDEIGASLNPPTSECCIPAPPVMEFDAAGNYIQGWGGPGPGYEWPENEHGMFVDYKGNVWLGGNTANDNQILKFTHDGKFLLQIGHAKQSKGSLDTANLNKPAQIVVYPKTNEVFVADGYQNRRVIVFDADTGKFKRMWGAYGNKPDDSAPRTRVFEGPGPQQFNLVHGVMISNDDLVYVSDRVNNRIQVFTPDGKFIKEGFIARGTRDNRGTAFAVTFSPDKAQKYLYVPDGSNDKVRILDRQTLQVIGSFGTGGPYAGEWHWLHSLATDSKGNLYTAESRGNRLQKFVFKGIN
;
A
#
# COMPACT_ATOMS: atom_id res chain seq x y z
N MET A 1 -69.47 -40.21 2.97
CA MET A 1 -68.37 -39.37 3.47
C MET A 1 -67.36 -39.12 2.35
N LYS A 2 -67.40 -37.96 1.73
CA LYS A 2 -66.45 -37.54 0.65
C LYS A 2 -65.22 -36.91 1.28
N ARG A 3 -64.03 -37.52 1.11
CA ARG A 3 -62.75 -36.93 1.52
C ARG A 3 -62.26 -35.92 0.44
N ILE A 4 -62.10 -34.66 0.84
CA ILE A 4 -61.54 -33.63 0.00
C ILE A 4 -60.02 -33.67 0.22
N LEU A 5 -59.25 -33.98 -0.83
CA LEU A 5 -57.80 -33.88 -0.84
C LEU A 5 -57.42 -32.44 -1.19
N VAL A 6 -56.81 -31.70 -0.25
CA VAL A 6 -56.24 -30.40 -0.52
C VAL A 6 -54.78 -30.61 -0.92
N ALA A 7 -54.48 -30.37 -2.20
CA ALA A 7 -53.10 -30.37 -2.69
C ALA A 7 -52.46 -29.02 -2.40
N LEU A 8 -51.46 -28.97 -1.50
CA LEU A 8 -50.62 -27.79 -1.31
C LEU A 8 -49.63 -27.67 -2.48
N LEU A 9 -49.84 -26.66 -3.33
CA LEU A 9 -48.83 -26.27 -4.34
C LEU A 9 -47.70 -25.51 -3.62
N VAL A 10 -46.55 -26.15 -3.44
CA VAL A 10 -45.31 -25.48 -3.03
C VAL A 10 -44.64 -24.89 -4.28
N LEU A 11 -44.77 -23.58 -4.48
CA LEU A 11 -44.04 -22.86 -5.51
C LEU A 11 -42.58 -22.71 -5.08
N PRO A 12 -41.60 -23.11 -5.90
CA PRO A 12 -40.20 -22.89 -5.58
C PRO A 12 -39.89 -21.38 -5.71
N PHE A 13 -39.59 -20.73 -4.61
CA PHE A 13 -38.94 -19.43 -4.63
C PHE A 13 -37.55 -19.60 -5.22
N ALA A 14 -37.38 -19.32 -6.51
CA ALA A 14 -36.08 -19.13 -7.12
C ALA A 14 -35.48 -17.84 -6.56
N ALA A 15 -34.63 -17.94 -5.55
CA ALA A 15 -33.81 -16.83 -5.08
C ALA A 15 -32.91 -16.40 -6.24
N ARG A 16 -33.28 -15.34 -6.91
CA ARG A 16 -32.40 -14.68 -7.91
C ARG A 16 -31.18 -14.20 -7.16
N ALA A 17 -30.03 -14.83 -7.40
CA ALA A 17 -28.75 -14.35 -6.86
C ALA A 17 -28.61 -12.88 -7.28
N GLN A 18 -28.72 -11.97 -6.32
CA GLN A 18 -28.57 -10.55 -6.55
C GLN A 18 -27.11 -10.34 -6.94
N LYS A 19 -26.86 -9.90 -8.18
CA LYS A 19 -25.51 -9.62 -8.67
C LYS A 19 -24.91 -8.56 -7.74
N THR A 20 -23.83 -8.90 -7.02
CA THR A 20 -23.18 -7.94 -6.15
C THR A 20 -22.66 -6.78 -6.98
N ALA A 21 -23.19 -5.59 -6.74
CA ALA A 21 -22.78 -4.38 -7.46
C ALA A 21 -21.34 -4.02 -7.01
N ILE A 22 -20.45 -3.87 -7.99
CA ILE A 22 -19.02 -3.59 -7.73
C ILE A 22 -18.57 -2.31 -8.45
N PRO A 23 -17.59 -1.59 -7.89
CA PRO A 23 -16.94 -0.46 -8.56
C PRO A 23 -16.29 -0.87 -9.88
N ARG A 24 -16.44 0.00 -10.90
CA ARG A 24 -15.80 -0.15 -12.21
C ARG A 24 -14.81 0.97 -12.45
N PHE A 25 -13.75 0.63 -13.17
CA PHE A 25 -12.65 1.53 -13.44
C PHE A 25 -12.23 1.43 -14.91
N GLU A 26 -11.81 2.57 -15.47
CA GLU A 26 -11.21 2.66 -16.80
C GLU A 26 -9.89 3.38 -16.71
N ILE A 27 -8.89 2.89 -17.43
CA ILE A 27 -7.57 3.53 -17.51
C ILE A 27 -7.65 4.92 -18.12
N ASP A 28 -6.96 5.87 -17.53
CA ASP A 28 -6.66 7.16 -18.14
C ASP A 28 -5.21 7.13 -18.69
N PRO A 29 -5.02 6.84 -19.96
CA PRO A 29 -3.68 6.69 -20.54
C PRO A 29 -2.93 8.02 -20.68
N ALA A 30 -3.59 9.15 -20.49
CA ALA A 30 -2.99 10.48 -20.57
C ALA A 30 -2.49 10.99 -19.20
N TRP A 31 -2.68 10.19 -18.14
CA TRP A 31 -2.25 10.55 -16.79
C TRP A 31 -1.11 9.62 -16.30
N PRO A 32 0.00 10.15 -15.70
CA PRO A 32 0.36 11.56 -15.56
C PRO A 32 0.77 12.16 -16.90
N LYS A 33 0.71 13.49 -17.02
CA LYS A 33 1.10 14.18 -18.26
C LYS A 33 2.54 13.88 -18.63
N GLN A 34 2.77 13.60 -19.91
CA GLN A 34 4.06 13.32 -20.49
C GLN A 34 4.39 14.36 -21.59
N PRO A 35 5.68 14.65 -21.85
CA PRO A 35 6.84 14.19 -21.08
C PRO A 35 6.91 14.85 -19.70
N LEU A 36 7.57 14.17 -18.74
CA LEU A 36 7.91 14.82 -17.47
C LEU A 36 8.89 15.98 -17.70
N PRO A 37 8.85 17.04 -16.89
CA PRO A 37 9.77 18.17 -17.03
C PRO A 37 11.22 17.73 -16.78
N HIS A 38 12.17 18.53 -17.25
CA HIS A 38 13.61 18.31 -17.07
C HIS A 38 14.12 16.96 -17.62
N ASN A 39 13.43 16.35 -18.57
CA ASN A 39 13.75 15.01 -19.08
C ASN A 39 13.76 13.92 -17.97
N PHE A 40 12.95 14.09 -16.94
CA PHE A 40 12.88 13.11 -15.85
C PHE A 40 12.35 11.75 -16.33
N ILE A 41 12.98 10.69 -15.81
CA ILE A 41 12.50 9.31 -15.92
C ILE A 41 12.36 8.73 -14.52
N MET A 42 11.23 8.07 -14.26
CA MET A 42 10.98 7.38 -13.00
C MET A 42 11.67 6.02 -12.99
N GLY A 43 12.31 5.67 -11.87
CA GLY A 43 12.68 4.30 -11.57
C GLY A 43 11.49 3.49 -11.04
N GLU A 44 11.77 2.32 -10.44
CA GLU A 44 10.74 1.53 -9.75
C GLU A 44 9.98 2.38 -8.72
N LEU A 45 8.67 2.15 -8.57
CA LEU A 45 7.88 2.87 -7.58
C LEU A 45 7.74 2.05 -6.29
N GLY A 46 8.16 2.65 -5.17
CA GLY A 46 8.07 2.06 -3.84
C GLY A 46 6.71 2.29 -3.18
N GLY A 47 6.06 3.42 -3.45
CA GLY A 47 4.78 3.78 -2.86
C GLY A 47 4.03 4.85 -3.64
N VAL A 48 2.72 4.91 -3.43
CA VAL A 48 1.84 5.99 -3.90
C VAL A 48 0.87 6.36 -2.78
N TYR A 49 0.58 7.64 -2.67
CA TYR A 49 -0.41 8.18 -1.75
C TYR A 49 -1.16 9.35 -2.41
N VAL A 50 -2.41 9.56 -2.03
CA VAL A 50 -3.22 10.72 -2.45
C VAL A 50 -3.57 11.51 -1.20
N ASP A 51 -3.23 12.79 -1.17
CA ASP A 51 -3.50 13.66 -0.05
C ASP A 51 -4.92 14.26 -0.06
N SER A 52 -5.24 15.07 0.94
CA SER A 52 -6.56 15.69 1.07
C SER A 52 -6.90 16.73 0.00
N SER A 53 -5.93 17.14 -0.80
CA SER A 53 -6.10 18.04 -1.96
C SER A 53 -6.25 17.27 -3.29
N ASP A 54 -6.36 15.96 -3.23
CA ASP A 54 -6.28 15.04 -4.38
C ASP A 54 -4.95 15.11 -5.15
N HIS A 55 -3.87 15.57 -4.51
CA HIS A 55 -2.54 15.49 -5.08
C HIS A 55 -1.97 14.10 -4.91
N VAL A 56 -1.29 13.60 -5.93
CA VAL A 56 -0.74 12.26 -5.99
C VAL A 56 0.76 12.32 -5.72
N TRP A 57 1.16 11.67 -4.65
CA TRP A 57 2.53 11.58 -4.20
C TRP A 57 3.10 10.20 -4.48
N ILE A 58 4.34 10.13 -4.96
CA ILE A 58 5.05 8.87 -5.18
C ILE A 58 6.43 8.86 -4.55
N ALA A 59 6.83 7.67 -4.11
CA ALA A 59 8.23 7.35 -3.85
C ALA A 59 8.78 6.57 -5.04
N THR A 60 9.72 7.15 -5.79
CA THR A 60 10.43 6.50 -6.88
C THR A 60 11.86 6.15 -6.47
N ARG A 61 12.45 5.17 -7.14
CA ARG A 61 13.77 4.61 -6.86
C ARG A 61 14.77 4.93 -7.98
N PRO A 62 15.37 6.12 -7.99
CA PRO A 62 16.29 6.54 -9.06
C PRO A 62 17.43 5.55 -9.29
N ARG A 63 17.85 4.84 -8.25
CA ARG A 63 18.94 3.85 -8.31
C ARG A 63 18.62 2.58 -9.08
N THR A 64 17.35 2.32 -9.39
CA THR A 64 16.95 1.15 -10.19
C THR A 64 17.10 1.38 -11.68
N LEU A 65 17.36 2.61 -12.09
CA LEU A 65 17.61 2.97 -13.48
C LEU A 65 19.02 2.54 -13.91
N THR A 66 19.11 2.01 -15.12
CA THR A 66 20.38 1.61 -15.74
C THR A 66 21.14 2.82 -16.31
N LYS A 67 22.42 2.67 -16.59
CA LYS A 67 23.22 3.73 -17.19
C LYS A 67 22.68 4.18 -18.55
N ASP A 68 22.08 3.28 -19.30
CA ASP A 68 21.52 3.59 -20.62
C ASP A 68 20.25 4.44 -20.51
N GLU A 69 19.50 4.30 -19.41
CA GLU A 69 18.29 5.10 -19.13
C GLU A 69 18.59 6.49 -18.62
N ILE A 70 19.78 6.74 -18.05
CA ILE A 70 20.15 8.00 -17.41
C ILE A 70 21.30 8.74 -18.11
N GLY A 71 21.49 8.49 -19.39
CA GLY A 71 22.67 8.97 -20.13
C GLY A 71 22.89 10.46 -20.06
N ALA A 72 21.83 11.28 -20.01
CA ALA A 72 21.96 12.74 -19.91
C ALA A 72 22.51 13.22 -18.54
N SER A 73 22.40 12.41 -17.49
CA SER A 73 22.87 12.74 -16.13
C SER A 73 24.32 12.28 -15.88
N LEU A 74 24.90 11.53 -16.79
CA LEU A 74 26.29 11.04 -16.66
C LEU A 74 27.31 12.15 -16.92
N ASN A 75 28.53 11.97 -16.44
CA ASN A 75 29.62 12.90 -16.68
C ASN A 75 30.84 12.18 -17.28
N PRO A 76 31.18 12.40 -18.59
CA PRO A 76 30.39 13.20 -19.55
C PRO A 76 29.06 12.52 -19.93
N PRO A 77 28.05 13.29 -20.38
CA PRO A 77 26.80 12.73 -20.88
C PRO A 77 27.01 11.75 -22.05
N THR A 78 26.29 10.64 -22.05
CA THR A 78 26.36 9.61 -23.11
C THR A 78 25.18 9.68 -24.07
N SER A 79 24.11 10.43 -23.73
CA SER A 79 22.93 10.64 -24.57
C SER A 79 22.22 11.95 -24.17
N GLU A 80 21.23 12.37 -24.97
CA GLU A 80 20.38 13.54 -24.67
C GLU A 80 19.27 13.24 -23.64
N CYS A 81 18.88 11.99 -23.50
CA CYS A 81 17.91 11.46 -22.53
C CYS A 81 18.63 10.52 -21.55
N CYS A 82 18.20 10.38 -20.32
CA CYS A 82 17.27 11.12 -19.52
C CYS A 82 17.92 11.43 -18.16
N ILE A 83 17.21 12.10 -17.26
CA ILE A 83 17.68 12.41 -15.90
C ILE A 83 16.82 11.63 -14.89
N PRO A 84 17.41 10.93 -13.91
CA PRO A 84 16.65 10.28 -12.85
C PRO A 84 15.72 11.27 -12.15
N ALA A 85 14.43 10.92 -12.04
CA ALA A 85 13.48 11.73 -11.30
C ALA A 85 13.85 11.78 -9.80
N PRO A 86 13.53 12.89 -9.08
CA PRO A 86 13.71 12.95 -7.64
C PRO A 86 12.97 11.82 -6.91
N PRO A 87 13.52 11.30 -5.79
CA PRO A 87 12.92 10.17 -5.07
C PRO A 87 11.49 10.38 -4.59
N VAL A 88 11.09 11.62 -4.28
CA VAL A 88 9.71 12.01 -3.95
C VAL A 88 9.21 12.93 -5.03
N MET A 89 8.02 12.66 -5.57
CA MET A 89 7.38 13.51 -6.57
C MET A 89 5.92 13.74 -6.22
N GLU A 90 5.41 14.90 -6.58
CA GLU A 90 4.02 15.32 -6.42
C GLU A 90 3.42 15.70 -7.78
N PHE A 91 2.18 15.25 -8.00
CA PHE A 91 1.37 15.57 -9.17
C PHE A 91 0.01 16.10 -8.72
N ASP A 92 -0.59 17.01 -9.49
CA ASP A 92 -1.99 17.37 -9.29
C ASP A 92 -2.94 16.30 -9.83
N ALA A 93 -4.24 16.44 -9.52
CA ALA A 93 -5.27 15.51 -9.98
C ALA A 93 -5.39 15.43 -11.52
N ALA A 94 -4.94 16.48 -12.25
CA ALA A 94 -4.90 16.52 -13.72
C ALA A 94 -3.63 15.89 -14.32
N GLY A 95 -2.68 15.48 -13.47
CA GLY A 95 -1.43 14.82 -13.87
C GLY A 95 -0.28 15.77 -14.18
N ASN A 96 -0.39 17.06 -13.84
CA ASN A 96 0.74 17.97 -13.94
C ASN A 96 1.72 17.69 -12.81
N TYR A 97 3.01 17.63 -13.13
CA TYR A 97 4.08 17.62 -12.14
C TYR A 97 4.10 18.94 -11.38
N ILE A 98 4.11 18.87 -10.05
CA ILE A 98 4.17 20.05 -9.16
C ILE A 98 5.59 20.25 -8.66
N GLN A 99 6.15 19.24 -8.00
CA GLN A 99 7.48 19.29 -7.42
C GLN A 99 8.09 17.89 -7.25
N GLY A 100 9.41 17.88 -7.00
CA GLY A 100 10.10 16.68 -6.56
C GLY A 100 11.37 17.03 -5.81
N TRP A 101 11.67 16.21 -4.81
CA TRP A 101 12.80 16.40 -3.92
C TRP A 101 13.25 15.08 -3.31
N GLY A 102 14.28 15.10 -2.47
CA GLY A 102 14.77 13.97 -1.71
C GLY A 102 16.18 13.54 -2.11
N GLY A 103 16.65 12.54 -1.41
CA GLY A 103 18.02 12.05 -1.50
C GLY A 103 18.80 12.30 -0.21
N PRO A 104 20.05 11.82 -0.12
CA PRO A 104 20.91 12.04 1.02
C PRO A 104 21.12 13.53 1.35
N GLY A 105 21.09 13.85 2.64
CA GLY A 105 21.25 15.22 3.14
C GLY A 105 21.75 15.25 4.58
N PRO A 106 22.01 16.43 5.13
CA PRO A 106 22.53 16.59 6.48
C PRO A 106 21.45 16.28 7.54
N GLY A 107 21.85 15.60 8.61
CA GLY A 107 21.02 15.41 9.81
C GLY A 107 20.05 14.23 9.75
N TYR A 108 20.02 13.44 8.68
CA TYR A 108 19.21 12.24 8.55
C TYR A 108 19.89 11.18 7.67
N GLU A 109 19.39 9.94 7.78
CA GLU A 109 19.88 8.79 7.02
C GLU A 109 18.84 8.44 5.95
N TRP A 110 19.09 8.91 4.70
CA TRP A 110 18.18 8.59 3.58
C TRP A 110 18.16 7.09 3.29
N PRO A 111 16.98 6.48 3.06
CA PRO A 111 16.90 5.04 2.77
C PRO A 111 17.64 4.67 1.48
N GLU A 112 18.26 3.50 1.48
CA GLU A 112 18.94 2.97 0.29
C GLU A 112 17.96 2.52 -0.79
N ASN A 113 16.72 2.18 -0.44
CA ASN A 113 15.68 1.78 -1.39
C ASN A 113 14.33 2.28 -0.90
N GLU A 114 13.90 3.40 -1.43
CA GLU A 114 12.67 4.09 -1.08
C GLU A 114 11.47 3.14 -1.18
N HIS A 115 10.60 3.15 -0.17
CA HIS A 115 9.46 2.24 -0.14
C HIS A 115 8.17 2.94 0.27
N GLY A 116 7.65 2.67 1.46
CA GLY A 116 6.40 3.23 1.91
C GLY A 116 6.46 4.74 2.07
N MET A 117 5.44 5.43 1.57
CA MET A 117 5.27 6.86 1.79
C MET A 117 3.85 7.19 2.25
N PHE A 118 3.71 8.33 2.91
CA PHE A 118 2.43 8.84 3.40
C PHE A 118 2.51 10.35 3.56
N VAL A 119 1.43 11.07 3.30
CA VAL A 119 1.30 12.48 3.64
C VAL A 119 0.31 12.61 4.78
N ASP A 120 0.74 13.15 5.91
CA ASP A 120 -0.10 13.27 7.09
C ASP A 120 -1.07 14.45 7.01
N TYR A 121 -2.01 14.51 7.96
CA TYR A 121 -3.03 15.56 8.01
C TYR A 121 -2.47 16.98 8.28
N LYS A 122 -1.18 17.10 8.62
CA LYS A 122 -0.45 18.36 8.75
C LYS A 122 0.30 18.72 7.45
N GLY A 123 0.20 17.90 6.40
CA GLY A 123 0.92 18.03 5.14
C GLY A 123 2.37 17.56 5.19
N ASN A 124 2.80 16.86 6.24
CA ASN A 124 4.17 16.34 6.29
C ASN A 124 4.26 15.00 5.53
N VAL A 125 5.38 14.81 4.86
CA VAL A 125 5.68 13.62 4.06
C VAL A 125 6.52 12.65 4.89
N TRP A 126 6.05 11.43 5.00
CA TRP A 126 6.74 10.32 5.66
C TRP A 126 7.27 9.35 4.63
N LEU A 127 8.49 8.84 4.84
CA LEU A 127 9.17 7.93 3.93
C LEU A 127 9.93 6.86 4.70
N GLY A 128 9.88 5.61 4.20
CA GLY A 128 10.68 4.49 4.68
C GLY A 128 11.47 3.83 3.54
N GLY A 129 12.23 2.80 3.87
CA GLY A 129 12.98 2.01 2.91
C GLY A 129 13.02 0.53 3.25
N ASN A 130 13.43 -0.32 2.31
CA ASN A 130 13.36 -1.76 2.48
C ASN A 130 14.62 -2.57 2.14
N THR A 131 15.81 -1.94 2.11
CA THR A 131 17.07 -2.71 2.12
C THR A 131 17.39 -3.24 3.51
N ALA A 132 18.39 -4.11 3.61
CA ALA A 132 18.87 -4.62 4.91
C ALA A 132 19.34 -3.50 5.85
N ASN A 133 19.75 -2.38 5.28
CA ASN A 133 20.27 -1.23 6.01
C ASN A 133 19.17 -0.24 6.41
N ASP A 134 17.98 -0.31 5.81
CA ASP A 134 16.88 0.63 6.05
C ASP A 134 16.12 0.22 7.33
N ASN A 135 16.53 0.78 8.45
CA ASN A 135 15.95 0.50 9.77
C ASN A 135 15.31 1.74 10.39
N GLN A 136 15.00 2.74 9.57
CA GLN A 136 14.43 4.04 9.96
C GLN A 136 13.24 4.43 9.07
N ILE A 137 12.48 5.38 9.56
CA ILE A 137 11.55 6.21 8.78
C ILE A 137 11.86 7.67 8.98
N LEU A 138 11.58 8.47 7.97
CA LEU A 138 11.87 9.90 7.92
C LEU A 138 10.58 10.71 7.77
N LYS A 139 10.55 11.89 8.39
CA LYS A 139 9.47 12.89 8.24
C LYS A 139 10.06 14.18 7.70
N PHE A 140 9.38 14.74 6.70
CA PHE A 140 9.74 16.00 6.04
C PHE A 140 8.53 16.93 6.01
N THR A 141 8.75 18.22 5.83
CA THR A 141 7.71 19.15 5.40
C THR A 141 7.28 18.84 3.97
N HIS A 142 6.18 19.44 3.52
CA HIS A 142 5.67 19.33 2.16
C HIS A 142 6.74 19.64 1.08
N ASP A 143 7.60 20.61 1.34
CA ASP A 143 8.69 21.08 0.47
C ASP A 143 10.04 20.38 0.71
N GLY A 144 10.05 19.27 1.48
CA GLY A 144 11.23 18.40 1.65
C GLY A 144 12.22 18.84 2.73
N LYS A 145 11.86 19.75 3.64
CA LYS A 145 12.71 20.08 4.79
C LYS A 145 12.60 18.99 5.85
N PHE A 146 13.74 18.46 6.29
CA PHE A 146 13.81 17.42 7.33
C PHE A 146 13.21 17.87 8.67
N LEU A 147 12.42 17.00 9.30
CA LEU A 147 11.75 17.24 10.58
C LEU A 147 12.10 16.20 11.64
N LEU A 148 12.07 14.90 11.31
CA LEU A 148 12.21 13.81 12.28
C LEU A 148 12.73 12.56 11.62
N GLN A 149 13.56 11.81 12.33
CA GLN A 149 13.95 10.43 12.04
C GLN A 149 13.57 9.53 13.21
N ILE A 150 12.98 8.36 12.93
CA ILE A 150 12.69 7.30 13.90
C ILE A 150 13.47 6.06 13.48
N GLY A 151 14.33 5.57 14.36
CA GLY A 151 15.27 4.49 14.05
C GLY A 151 16.54 4.97 13.35
N HIS A 152 17.52 4.07 13.23
CA HIS A 152 18.82 4.34 12.59
C HIS A 152 19.23 3.21 11.68
N ALA A 153 19.85 3.55 10.54
CA ALA A 153 20.35 2.59 9.58
C ALA A 153 21.27 1.55 10.24
N LYS A 154 21.12 0.28 9.82
CA LYS A 154 21.95 -0.86 10.30
C LYS A 154 21.86 -1.18 11.80
N GLN A 155 20.84 -0.70 12.52
CA GLN A 155 20.79 -0.84 13.99
C GLN A 155 19.62 -1.71 14.49
N SER A 156 18.89 -2.39 13.64
CA SER A 156 17.77 -3.25 14.06
C SER A 156 18.23 -4.41 14.93
N LYS A 157 17.43 -4.68 15.97
CA LYS A 157 17.60 -5.83 16.89
C LYS A 157 16.42 -6.82 16.80
N GLY A 158 15.66 -6.79 15.69
CA GLY A 158 14.52 -7.68 15.46
C GLY A 158 13.17 -7.09 15.88
N SER A 159 12.14 -7.94 15.88
CA SER A 159 10.75 -7.52 16.05
C SER A 159 10.39 -6.97 17.43
N LEU A 160 11.24 -7.09 18.42
CA LEU A 160 11.03 -6.53 19.77
C LEU A 160 11.83 -5.24 20.02
N ASP A 161 12.60 -4.77 19.04
CA ASP A 161 13.33 -3.50 19.14
C ASP A 161 12.34 -2.33 19.13
N THR A 162 12.33 -1.52 20.18
CA THR A 162 11.43 -0.36 20.31
C THR A 162 12.01 0.93 19.76
N ALA A 163 13.29 0.92 19.37
CA ALA A 163 13.99 2.09 18.84
C ALA A 163 14.13 2.05 17.32
N ASN A 164 14.39 0.88 16.75
CA ASN A 164 14.67 0.73 15.32
C ASN A 164 13.65 -0.19 14.63
N LEU A 165 13.49 0.02 13.33
CA LEU A 165 12.68 -0.78 12.43
C LEU A 165 13.56 -1.83 11.73
N ASN A 166 12.96 -2.64 10.84
CA ASN A 166 13.74 -3.54 9.98
C ASN A 166 13.08 -3.72 8.63
N LYS A 167 13.43 -2.86 7.69
CA LYS A 167 12.82 -2.77 6.36
C LYS A 167 11.32 -2.43 6.45
N PRO A 168 10.96 -1.25 6.97
CA PRO A 168 9.56 -0.84 7.04
C PRO A 168 8.93 -0.74 5.66
N ALA A 169 7.66 -1.15 5.56
CA ALA A 169 6.96 -1.19 4.28
C ALA A 169 6.03 0.01 4.08
N GLN A 170 4.97 0.16 4.85
CA GLN A 170 4.02 1.25 4.74
C GLN A 170 3.87 2.01 6.06
N ILE A 171 3.50 3.28 5.96
CA ILE A 171 3.36 4.22 7.06
C ILE A 171 1.98 4.84 6.97
N VAL A 172 1.32 5.08 8.11
CA VAL A 172 0.11 5.90 8.21
C VAL A 172 0.11 6.69 9.51
N VAL A 173 -0.30 7.94 9.47
CA VAL A 173 -0.49 8.76 10.67
C VAL A 173 -1.97 8.84 11.02
N TYR A 174 -2.30 8.48 12.26
CA TYR A 174 -3.66 8.55 12.78
C TYR A 174 -3.91 9.93 13.38
N PRO A 175 -4.79 10.75 12.76
CA PRO A 175 -4.92 12.15 13.14
C PRO A 175 -5.54 12.37 14.53
N LYS A 176 -6.39 11.44 15.01
CA LYS A 176 -7.07 11.59 16.31
C LYS A 176 -6.11 11.54 17.52
N THR A 177 -5.02 10.78 17.40
CA THR A 177 -4.04 10.61 18.48
C THR A 177 -2.65 11.11 18.11
N ASN A 178 -2.47 11.59 16.88
CA ASN A 178 -1.18 12.01 16.32
C ASN A 178 -0.10 10.92 16.47
N GLU A 179 -0.46 9.69 16.13
CA GLU A 179 0.41 8.52 16.20
C GLU A 179 0.74 8.01 14.80
N VAL A 180 2.00 7.63 14.58
CA VAL A 180 2.45 6.99 13.34
C VAL A 180 2.48 5.48 13.51
N PHE A 181 1.74 4.78 12.66
CA PHE A 181 1.69 3.33 12.57
C PHE A 181 2.56 2.88 11.40
N VAL A 182 3.40 1.90 11.64
CA VAL A 182 4.34 1.39 10.64
C VAL A 182 4.13 -0.11 10.43
N ALA A 183 3.91 -0.50 9.19
CA ALA A 183 3.98 -1.89 8.75
C ALA A 183 5.46 -2.30 8.68
N ASP A 184 6.00 -2.82 9.77
CA ASP A 184 7.41 -3.18 9.89
C ASP A 184 7.58 -4.68 9.66
N GLY A 185 7.60 -5.11 8.38
CA GLY A 185 7.34 -6.51 8.07
C GLY A 185 8.24 -7.20 7.08
N TYR A 186 9.12 -6.55 6.32
CA TYR A 186 10.02 -7.26 5.42
C TYR A 186 10.99 -8.17 6.19
N GLN A 187 11.42 -7.75 7.36
CA GLN A 187 12.26 -8.58 8.21
C GLN A 187 11.63 -8.80 9.58
N ASN A 188 11.01 -7.78 10.17
CA ASN A 188 10.23 -7.89 11.40
C ASN A 188 8.83 -8.48 11.15
N ARG A 189 8.02 -8.65 12.20
CA ARG A 189 6.70 -9.30 12.14
C ARG A 189 5.65 -8.52 12.90
N ARG A 190 5.61 -7.19 12.68
CA ARG A 190 4.80 -6.32 13.55
C ARG A 190 4.19 -5.12 12.84
N VAL A 191 3.13 -4.61 13.42
CA VAL A 191 2.80 -3.19 13.38
C VAL A 191 3.43 -2.55 14.61
N ILE A 192 4.13 -1.44 14.43
CA ILE A 192 4.72 -0.68 15.53
C ILE A 192 4.23 0.77 15.46
N VAL A 193 4.00 1.38 16.62
CA VAL A 193 3.40 2.69 16.75
C VAL A 193 4.29 3.61 17.56
N PHE A 194 4.49 4.82 17.04
CA PHE A 194 5.24 5.88 17.69
C PHE A 194 4.38 7.16 17.77
N ASP A 195 4.78 8.07 18.61
CA ASP A 195 4.29 9.44 18.61
C ASP A 195 4.84 10.17 17.37
N ALA A 196 3.96 10.80 16.59
CA ALA A 196 4.31 11.37 15.28
C ALA A 196 5.11 12.68 15.35
N ASP A 197 5.20 13.33 16.52
CA ASP A 197 5.98 14.56 16.69
C ASP A 197 7.32 14.30 17.39
N THR A 198 7.38 13.31 18.29
CA THR A 198 8.57 13.04 19.11
C THR A 198 9.33 11.78 18.73
N GLY A 199 8.72 10.87 17.96
CA GLY A 199 9.28 9.56 17.64
C GLY A 199 9.31 8.58 18.82
N LYS A 200 8.66 8.89 19.95
CA LYS A 200 8.64 7.99 21.11
C LYS A 200 7.78 6.75 20.84
N PHE A 201 8.33 5.59 21.15
CA PHE A 201 7.60 4.32 21.08
C PHE A 201 6.34 4.35 21.96
N LYS A 202 5.24 3.81 21.42
CA LYS A 202 3.96 3.68 22.12
C LYS A 202 3.59 2.22 22.38
N ARG A 203 3.53 1.41 21.32
CA ARG A 203 3.13 0.00 21.35
C ARG A 203 3.48 -0.72 20.07
N MET A 204 3.38 -2.05 20.08
CA MET A 204 3.46 -2.90 18.89
C MET A 204 2.68 -4.18 19.09
N TRP A 205 2.35 -4.84 18.00
CA TRP A 205 1.69 -6.15 18.00
C TRP A 205 2.00 -6.95 16.73
N GLY A 206 1.90 -8.27 16.83
CA GLY A 206 1.97 -9.23 15.72
C GLY A 206 0.58 -9.68 15.26
N ALA A 207 0.54 -10.74 14.46
CA ALA A 207 -0.72 -11.33 14.02
C ALA A 207 -1.61 -11.72 15.20
N TYR A 208 -2.92 -11.50 15.04
CA TYR A 208 -3.96 -11.72 16.07
C TYR A 208 -3.76 -10.93 17.38
N GLY A 209 -2.92 -9.89 17.37
CA GLY A 209 -2.55 -9.15 18.58
C GLY A 209 -1.46 -9.85 19.42
N ASN A 210 -0.90 -10.96 18.95
CA ASN A 210 0.14 -11.69 19.64
C ASN A 210 1.45 -10.90 19.71
N LYS A 211 2.29 -11.25 20.65
CA LYS A 211 3.67 -10.78 20.68
C LYS A 211 4.43 -11.28 19.45
N PRO A 212 5.15 -10.42 18.72
CA PRO A 212 6.01 -10.86 17.62
C PRO A 212 7.05 -11.89 18.08
N ASP A 213 7.23 -12.95 17.28
CA ASP A 213 8.21 -14.02 17.54
C ASP A 213 9.04 -14.28 16.27
N ASP A 214 10.28 -13.83 16.28
CA ASP A 214 11.20 -13.99 15.15
C ASP A 214 11.71 -15.42 15.00
N SER A 215 11.62 -16.25 16.06
CA SER A 215 12.01 -17.66 16.04
C SER A 215 10.97 -18.56 15.35
N ALA A 216 9.71 -18.11 15.26
CA ALA A 216 8.64 -18.86 14.62
C ALA A 216 8.92 -19.06 13.11
N PRO A 217 8.63 -20.24 12.54
CA PRO A 217 8.87 -20.48 11.13
C PRO A 217 7.99 -19.56 10.24
N ARG A 218 8.52 -19.18 9.06
CA ARG A 218 7.76 -18.42 8.05
C ARG A 218 6.95 -19.37 7.14
N THR A 219 6.23 -20.30 7.75
CA THR A 219 5.42 -21.29 7.02
C THR A 219 4.15 -20.62 6.49
N ARG A 220 3.83 -20.86 5.22
CA ARG A 220 2.58 -20.45 4.60
C ARG A 220 1.52 -21.52 4.78
N VAL A 221 0.28 -21.10 5.02
CA VAL A 221 -0.88 -21.98 5.19
C VAL A 221 -1.96 -21.60 4.18
N PHE A 222 -2.32 -22.52 3.31
CA PHE A 222 -3.26 -22.27 2.20
C PHE A 222 -4.71 -22.68 2.52
N GLU A 223 -4.92 -23.39 3.62
CA GLU A 223 -6.24 -23.86 4.07
C GLU A 223 -6.31 -23.79 5.61
N GLY A 224 -7.52 -23.85 6.18
CA GLY A 224 -7.73 -23.83 7.63
C GLY A 224 -7.36 -22.50 8.30
N PRO A 225 -7.05 -22.48 9.61
CA PRO A 225 -6.64 -21.26 10.32
C PRO A 225 -5.36 -20.68 9.77
N GLY A 226 -5.24 -19.34 9.79
CA GLY A 226 -4.02 -18.64 9.36
C GLY A 226 -2.86 -18.80 10.36
N PRO A 227 -1.59 -18.56 9.92
CA PRO A 227 -0.43 -18.58 10.80
C PRO A 227 -0.55 -17.58 11.94
N GLN A 228 -0.05 -17.95 13.13
CA GLN A 228 -0.12 -17.12 14.34
C GLN A 228 0.87 -15.94 14.35
N GLN A 229 1.78 -15.90 13.42
CA GLN A 229 2.70 -14.77 13.19
C GLN A 229 2.48 -14.15 11.82
N PHE A 230 2.77 -12.88 11.68
CA PHE A 230 2.84 -12.22 10.39
C PHE A 230 3.99 -12.78 9.52
N ASN A 231 3.77 -12.75 8.22
CA ASN A 231 4.79 -13.09 7.24
C ASN A 231 4.84 -12.00 6.15
N LEU A 232 5.57 -10.95 6.45
CA LEU A 232 5.70 -9.72 5.69
C LEU A 232 4.49 -8.78 5.84
N VAL A 233 4.44 -8.07 6.97
CA VAL A 233 3.51 -6.94 7.16
C VAL A 233 3.89 -5.84 6.17
N HIS A 234 3.07 -5.66 5.13
CA HIS A 234 3.42 -4.79 4.01
C HIS A 234 2.55 -3.55 3.89
N GLY A 235 1.31 -3.62 4.34
CA GLY A 235 0.37 -2.51 4.31
C GLY A 235 -0.24 -2.24 5.68
N VAL A 236 -0.49 -0.98 5.99
CA VAL A 236 -1.26 -0.52 7.14
C VAL A 236 -2.05 0.72 6.77
N MET A 237 -3.37 0.71 6.99
CA MET A 237 -4.26 1.86 6.79
C MET A 237 -5.31 1.91 7.89
N ILE A 238 -5.81 3.11 8.19
CA ILE A 238 -6.82 3.33 9.23
C ILE A 238 -8.09 3.84 8.58
N SER A 239 -9.21 3.19 8.88
CA SER A 239 -10.53 3.55 8.34
C SER A 239 -11.20 4.68 9.11
N ASN A 240 -12.27 5.26 8.51
CA ASN A 240 -13.05 6.35 9.13
C ASN A 240 -13.71 5.98 10.46
N ASP A 241 -13.92 4.69 10.69
CA ASP A 241 -14.44 4.11 11.94
C ASP A 241 -13.32 3.58 12.86
N ASP A 242 -12.09 4.12 12.68
CA ASP A 242 -10.95 3.92 13.57
C ASP A 242 -10.41 2.48 13.62
N LEU A 243 -10.61 1.69 12.57
CA LEU A 243 -10.06 0.35 12.49
C LEU A 243 -8.76 0.31 11.68
N VAL A 244 -7.78 -0.45 12.17
CA VAL A 244 -6.47 -0.62 11.55
C VAL A 244 -6.48 -1.86 10.67
N TYR A 245 -6.34 -1.68 9.36
CA TYR A 245 -6.27 -2.75 8.37
C TYR A 245 -4.82 -3.04 8.04
N VAL A 246 -4.41 -4.29 8.21
CA VAL A 246 -3.02 -4.74 8.07
C VAL A 246 -2.90 -5.78 6.98
N SER A 247 -2.09 -5.50 5.96
CA SER A 247 -1.78 -6.44 4.89
C SER A 247 -0.65 -7.37 5.33
N ASP A 248 -0.97 -8.63 5.58
CA ASP A 248 -0.01 -9.70 5.82
C ASP A 248 0.27 -10.42 4.50
N ARG A 249 1.15 -9.81 3.72
CA ARG A 249 1.32 -10.00 2.28
C ARG A 249 1.57 -11.45 1.88
N VAL A 250 2.55 -12.11 2.48
CA VAL A 250 2.95 -13.48 2.11
C VAL A 250 1.98 -14.51 2.67
N ASN A 251 1.25 -14.20 3.73
CA ASN A 251 0.15 -15.04 4.22
C ASN A 251 -1.17 -14.85 3.45
N ASN A 252 -1.17 -14.00 2.41
CA ASN A 252 -2.33 -13.78 1.53
C ASN A 252 -3.57 -13.31 2.31
N ARG A 253 -3.43 -12.42 3.31
CA ARG A 253 -4.55 -11.99 4.15
C ARG A 253 -4.50 -10.53 4.55
N ILE A 254 -5.66 -10.02 4.90
CA ILE A 254 -5.84 -8.78 5.65
C ILE A 254 -6.28 -9.13 7.06
N GLN A 255 -5.67 -8.54 8.07
CA GLN A 255 -6.16 -8.58 9.44
C GLN A 255 -6.60 -7.19 9.89
N VAL A 256 -7.67 -7.12 10.68
CA VAL A 256 -8.24 -5.88 11.17
C VAL A 256 -8.11 -5.83 12.68
N PHE A 257 -7.69 -4.67 13.18
CA PHE A 257 -7.44 -4.42 14.59
C PHE A 257 -8.09 -3.11 15.04
N THR A 258 -8.25 -2.96 16.34
CA THR A 258 -8.43 -1.64 16.96
C THR A 258 -7.08 -0.90 16.99
N PRO A 259 -7.04 0.44 17.20
CA PRO A 259 -5.78 1.18 17.27
C PRO A 259 -4.83 0.75 18.40
N ASP A 260 -5.33 0.09 19.43
CA ASP A 260 -4.55 -0.49 20.53
C ASP A 260 -4.03 -1.91 20.24
N GLY A 261 -4.30 -2.45 19.04
CA GLY A 261 -3.77 -3.73 18.57
C GLY A 261 -4.63 -4.95 18.90
N LYS A 262 -5.88 -4.77 19.37
CA LYS A 262 -6.82 -5.87 19.59
C LYS A 262 -7.34 -6.40 18.25
N PHE A 263 -7.15 -7.68 17.98
CA PHE A 263 -7.65 -8.34 16.77
C PHE A 263 -9.18 -8.38 16.70
N ILE A 264 -9.73 -8.15 15.52
CA ILE A 264 -11.17 -8.15 15.25
C ILE A 264 -11.55 -9.26 14.28
N LYS A 265 -10.95 -9.27 13.08
CA LYS A 265 -11.27 -10.22 12.01
C LYS A 265 -10.13 -10.34 10.99
N GLU A 266 -10.22 -11.37 10.15
CA GLU A 266 -9.34 -11.52 8.99
C GLU A 266 -10.11 -11.93 7.73
N GLY A 267 -9.52 -11.66 6.57
CA GLY A 267 -9.98 -12.13 5.27
C GLY A 267 -8.79 -12.49 4.38
N PHE A 268 -8.97 -13.51 3.54
CA PHE A 268 -7.92 -14.01 2.67
C PHE A 268 -8.09 -13.52 1.24
N ILE A 269 -6.97 -13.20 0.59
CA ILE A 269 -6.89 -12.67 -0.76
C ILE A 269 -6.26 -13.71 -1.67
N ALA A 270 -7.02 -14.29 -2.61
CA ALA A 270 -6.53 -15.32 -3.52
C ALA A 270 -5.65 -16.36 -2.79
N ARG A 271 -6.14 -16.90 -1.68
CA ARG A 271 -5.39 -17.68 -0.68
C ARG A 271 -4.58 -18.82 -1.28
N GLY A 272 -5.06 -19.43 -2.38
CA GLY A 272 -4.38 -20.53 -3.07
C GLY A 272 -3.15 -20.11 -3.88
N THR A 273 -2.86 -18.81 -4.01
CA THR A 273 -1.68 -18.33 -4.76
C THR A 273 -0.40 -18.75 -4.04
N ARG A 274 0.46 -19.50 -4.77
CA ARG A 274 1.70 -20.10 -4.22
C ARG A 274 2.95 -19.25 -4.50
N ASP A 275 2.84 -18.17 -5.26
CA ASP A 275 3.96 -17.24 -5.50
C ASP A 275 4.48 -16.71 -4.16
N ASN A 276 5.80 -16.74 -3.97
CA ASN A 276 6.45 -16.34 -2.73
C ASN A 276 6.30 -14.84 -2.39
N ARG A 277 5.88 -14.02 -3.36
CA ARG A 277 5.57 -12.61 -3.13
C ARG A 277 4.29 -12.41 -2.31
N GLY A 278 3.35 -13.38 -2.35
CA GLY A 278 2.02 -13.26 -1.74
C GLY A 278 1.08 -12.33 -2.51
N THR A 279 -0.10 -12.03 -1.97
CA THR A 279 -1.19 -11.35 -2.71
C THR A 279 -1.70 -10.06 -2.06
N ALA A 280 -1.57 -9.90 -0.76
CA ALA A 280 -2.10 -8.75 -0.04
C ALA A 280 -1.01 -7.67 0.14
N PHE A 281 -0.71 -6.90 -0.93
CA PHE A 281 0.41 -5.96 -0.90
C PHE A 281 0.12 -4.70 -0.08
N ALA A 282 -1.03 -4.09 -0.27
CA ALA A 282 -1.46 -2.89 0.45
C ALA A 282 -2.98 -2.88 0.58
N VAL A 283 -3.53 -1.85 1.19
CA VAL A 283 -4.97 -1.59 1.23
C VAL A 283 -5.24 -0.12 1.04
N THR A 284 -6.36 0.20 0.35
CA THR A 284 -6.98 1.52 0.39
C THR A 284 -8.50 1.37 0.37
N PHE A 285 -9.21 2.43 0.74
CA PHE A 285 -10.67 2.40 0.89
C PHE A 285 -11.35 3.17 -0.24
N SER A 286 -12.61 2.82 -0.54
CA SER A 286 -13.48 3.71 -1.30
C SER A 286 -13.73 5.00 -0.51
N PRO A 287 -13.90 6.17 -1.18
CA PRO A 287 -13.96 7.47 -0.50
C PRO A 287 -15.32 7.77 0.13
N ASP A 288 -16.33 6.90 -0.09
CA ASP A 288 -17.64 7.08 0.55
C ASP A 288 -17.51 7.04 2.08
N LYS A 289 -18.40 7.72 2.80
CA LYS A 289 -18.36 7.87 4.26
C LYS A 289 -18.25 6.52 4.99
N ALA A 290 -18.91 5.48 4.47
CA ALA A 290 -18.90 4.13 5.03
C ALA A 290 -17.66 3.34 4.61
N GLN A 291 -16.91 3.82 3.61
CA GLN A 291 -15.77 3.11 3.02
C GLN A 291 -16.17 1.67 2.66
N LYS A 292 -17.27 1.54 1.92
CA LYS A 292 -17.92 0.26 1.63
C LYS A 292 -16.99 -0.76 1.00
N TYR A 293 -16.07 -0.30 0.17
CA TYR A 293 -15.13 -1.16 -0.55
C TYR A 293 -13.70 -0.99 -0.03
N LEU A 294 -12.99 -2.11 -0.03
CA LEU A 294 -11.56 -2.17 0.22
C LEU A 294 -10.88 -2.62 -1.07
N TYR A 295 -9.86 -1.90 -1.50
CA TYR A 295 -9.06 -2.25 -2.67
C TYR A 295 -7.70 -2.77 -2.24
N VAL A 296 -7.30 -3.91 -2.82
CA VAL A 296 -6.05 -4.60 -2.50
C VAL A 296 -5.27 -4.88 -3.78
N PRO A 297 -4.06 -4.36 -3.93
CA PRO A 297 -3.17 -4.74 -5.03
C PRO A 297 -2.65 -6.17 -4.78
N ASP A 298 -2.95 -7.06 -5.71
CA ASP A 298 -2.47 -8.44 -5.74
C ASP A 298 -1.33 -8.52 -6.78
N GLY A 299 -0.12 -8.15 -6.34
CA GLY A 299 1.03 -8.04 -7.22
C GLY A 299 1.60 -9.38 -7.70
N SER A 300 1.15 -10.50 -7.15
CA SER A 300 1.50 -11.82 -7.69
C SER A 300 0.64 -12.22 -8.90
N ASN A 301 -0.59 -11.69 -8.97
CA ASN A 301 -1.52 -11.98 -10.04
C ASN A 301 -1.78 -10.76 -10.94
N ASP A 302 -1.11 -9.64 -10.69
CA ASP A 302 -1.30 -8.36 -11.37
C ASP A 302 -2.79 -7.99 -11.49
N LYS A 303 -3.47 -7.89 -10.34
CA LYS A 303 -4.89 -7.55 -10.21
C LYS A 303 -5.13 -6.59 -9.06
N VAL A 304 -6.11 -5.72 -9.23
CA VAL A 304 -6.75 -5.05 -8.08
C VAL A 304 -7.91 -5.93 -7.63
N ARG A 305 -7.89 -6.36 -6.36
CA ARG A 305 -8.99 -7.08 -5.73
C ARG A 305 -9.92 -6.08 -5.06
N ILE A 306 -11.22 -6.26 -5.26
CA ILE A 306 -12.28 -5.46 -4.66
C ILE A 306 -12.96 -6.32 -3.60
N LEU A 307 -12.95 -5.84 -2.36
CA LEU A 307 -13.56 -6.52 -1.24
C LEU A 307 -14.73 -5.71 -0.69
N ASP A 308 -15.73 -6.40 -0.19
CA ASP A 308 -16.64 -5.83 0.79
C ASP A 308 -15.87 -5.60 2.11
N ARG A 309 -15.81 -4.35 2.59
CA ARG A 309 -15.00 -3.99 3.76
C ARG A 309 -15.49 -4.64 5.04
N GLN A 310 -16.81 -4.83 5.18
CA GLN A 310 -17.37 -5.39 6.41
C GLN A 310 -17.06 -6.88 6.55
N THR A 311 -17.13 -7.62 5.47
CA THR A 311 -16.95 -9.08 5.49
C THR A 311 -15.53 -9.51 5.10
N LEU A 312 -14.74 -8.63 4.47
CA LEU A 312 -13.45 -8.90 3.83
C LEU A 312 -13.54 -9.95 2.71
N GLN A 313 -14.73 -10.22 2.20
CA GLN A 313 -14.91 -11.11 1.06
C GLN A 313 -14.49 -10.40 -0.23
N VAL A 314 -13.73 -11.08 -1.07
CA VAL A 314 -13.43 -10.63 -2.43
C VAL A 314 -14.70 -10.74 -3.27
N ILE A 315 -15.24 -9.61 -3.70
CA ILE A 315 -16.48 -9.50 -4.49
C ILE A 315 -16.22 -9.22 -5.96
N GLY A 316 -14.99 -8.85 -6.31
CA GLY A 316 -14.59 -8.60 -7.69
C GLY A 316 -13.09 -8.38 -7.84
N SER A 317 -12.65 -8.28 -9.06
CA SER A 317 -11.27 -7.89 -9.41
C SER A 317 -11.20 -7.40 -10.85
N PHE A 318 -10.17 -6.61 -11.16
CA PHE A 318 -9.87 -6.21 -12.53
C PHE A 318 -8.36 -6.16 -12.77
N GLY A 319 -7.98 -6.02 -14.05
CA GLY A 319 -6.61 -5.89 -14.51
C GLY A 319 -5.93 -7.22 -14.86
N THR A 320 -4.76 -7.11 -15.44
CA THR A 320 -3.91 -8.23 -15.89
C THR A 320 -2.45 -7.79 -15.95
N GLY A 321 -1.53 -8.75 -16.01
CA GLY A 321 -0.11 -8.49 -16.26
C GLY A 321 0.17 -8.12 -17.70
N GLY A 322 1.06 -7.14 -17.92
CA GLY A 322 1.53 -6.74 -19.24
C GLY A 322 2.10 -5.33 -19.31
N PRO A 323 2.64 -4.93 -20.48
CA PRO A 323 3.32 -3.66 -20.66
C PRO A 323 2.41 -2.49 -21.07
N TYR A 324 1.14 -2.73 -21.45
CA TYR A 324 0.26 -1.71 -21.98
C TYR A 324 -0.46 -0.93 -20.87
N ALA A 325 -1.04 0.22 -21.21
CA ALA A 325 -1.87 0.99 -20.31
C ALA A 325 -3.06 0.14 -19.81
N GLY A 326 -3.28 0.15 -18.48
CA GLY A 326 -4.28 -0.70 -17.84
C GLY A 326 -3.80 -2.10 -17.46
N GLU A 327 -2.57 -2.46 -17.84
CA GLU A 327 -1.88 -3.68 -17.42
C GLU A 327 -0.77 -3.35 -16.42
N TRP A 328 -0.27 -4.32 -15.66
CA TRP A 328 0.78 -4.11 -14.68
C TRP A 328 1.94 -5.06 -14.84
N HIS A 329 3.12 -4.57 -14.44
CA HIS A 329 4.30 -5.39 -14.18
C HIS A 329 4.72 -5.18 -12.73
N TRP A 330 4.23 -6.07 -11.88
CA TRP A 330 4.35 -6.02 -10.44
C TRP A 330 3.60 -4.82 -9.82
N LEU A 331 2.27 -4.90 -9.85
CA LEU A 331 1.40 -3.99 -9.13
C LEU A 331 1.75 -4.00 -7.63
N HIS A 332 2.29 -2.88 -7.12
CA HIS A 332 2.91 -2.83 -5.81
C HIS A 332 2.09 -2.06 -4.78
N SER A 333 1.62 -0.90 -5.13
CA SER A 333 0.87 -0.02 -4.22
C SER A 333 -0.28 0.65 -4.96
N LEU A 334 -1.28 1.12 -4.21
CA LEU A 334 -2.39 1.88 -4.76
C LEU A 334 -2.95 2.88 -3.73
N ALA A 335 -3.58 3.94 -4.25
CA ALA A 335 -4.25 4.97 -3.47
C ALA A 335 -5.55 5.41 -4.17
N THR A 336 -6.46 6.04 -3.42
CA THR A 336 -7.76 6.50 -3.90
C THR A 336 -7.91 7.99 -3.66
N ASP A 337 -8.41 8.74 -4.65
CA ASP A 337 -8.77 10.16 -4.47
C ASP A 337 -10.21 10.34 -3.95
N SER A 338 -10.60 11.59 -3.70
CA SER A 338 -11.93 11.94 -3.20
C SER A 338 -13.07 11.61 -4.17
N LYS A 339 -12.77 11.44 -5.47
CA LYS A 339 -13.72 11.09 -6.55
C LYS A 339 -13.83 9.58 -6.77
N GLY A 340 -13.00 8.79 -6.05
CA GLY A 340 -12.95 7.34 -6.15
C GLY A 340 -12.05 6.81 -7.25
N ASN A 341 -11.27 7.66 -7.93
CA ASN A 341 -10.28 7.18 -8.87
C ASN A 341 -9.17 6.42 -8.13
N LEU A 342 -8.59 5.42 -8.77
CA LEU A 342 -7.45 4.67 -8.25
C LEU A 342 -6.17 5.09 -8.95
N TYR A 343 -5.11 5.23 -8.16
CA TYR A 343 -3.75 5.45 -8.64
C TYR A 343 -2.91 4.25 -8.26
N THR A 344 -2.18 3.70 -9.21
CA THR A 344 -1.41 2.46 -9.02
C THR A 344 0.06 2.68 -9.33
N ALA A 345 0.92 2.15 -8.47
CA ALA A 345 2.36 2.21 -8.60
C ALA A 345 2.94 0.81 -8.86
N GLU A 346 3.82 0.71 -9.85
CA GLU A 346 4.48 -0.52 -10.26
C GLU A 346 5.95 -0.53 -9.86
N SER A 347 6.41 -1.60 -9.22
CA SER A 347 7.83 -1.73 -8.93
C SER A 347 8.64 -2.02 -10.17
N ARG A 348 8.23 -2.95 -11.03
CA ARG A 348 9.00 -3.33 -12.22
C ARG A 348 8.55 -2.68 -13.51
N GLY A 349 7.36 -2.11 -13.53
CA GLY A 349 6.86 -1.36 -14.68
C GLY A 349 7.36 0.08 -14.72
N ASN A 350 7.98 0.58 -13.64
CA ASN A 350 8.41 1.98 -13.50
C ASN A 350 7.27 2.97 -13.84
N ARG A 351 6.01 2.58 -13.57
CA ARG A 351 4.82 3.31 -14.01
C ARG A 351 3.93 3.70 -12.86
N LEU A 352 3.37 4.88 -13.01
CA LEU A 352 2.26 5.40 -12.24
C LEU A 352 1.05 5.51 -13.17
N GLN A 353 -0.07 4.88 -12.82
CA GLN A 353 -1.27 4.88 -13.66
C GLN A 353 -2.50 5.33 -12.87
N LYS A 354 -3.44 6.01 -13.55
CA LYS A 354 -4.74 6.43 -13.02
C LYS A 354 -5.86 5.62 -13.63
N PHE A 355 -6.75 5.10 -12.80
CA PHE A 355 -7.98 4.42 -13.20
C PHE A 355 -9.18 5.24 -12.76
N VAL A 356 -9.92 5.76 -13.71
CA VAL A 356 -11.08 6.61 -13.47
C VAL A 356 -12.25 5.76 -13.00
N PHE A 357 -12.86 6.13 -11.88
CA PHE A 357 -14.06 5.50 -11.35
C PHE A 357 -15.26 5.77 -12.29
N LYS A 358 -15.97 4.72 -12.69
CA LYS A 358 -17.10 4.76 -13.64
C LYS A 358 -18.43 4.34 -13.02
N GLY A 359 -18.52 4.39 -11.70
CA GLY A 359 -19.72 4.00 -10.97
C GLY A 359 -19.71 2.55 -10.49
N ILE A 360 -20.84 2.12 -9.95
CA ILE A 360 -21.08 0.81 -9.36
C ILE A 360 -22.14 0.09 -10.17
N ASN A 361 -21.89 -1.14 -10.60
CA ASN A 361 -22.79 -1.98 -11.39
C ASN A 361 -22.99 -3.35 -10.76
#